data_c5d715e2a35f85a6178b00c8fbe62a0e
#
_entry.id   c5d715e2a35f85a6178b00c8fbe62a0e
#
_cell.length_a   1.000
_cell.length_b   1.000
_cell.length_c   1.000
_cell.angle_alpha   90.00
_cell.angle_beta   90.00
_cell.angle_gamma   90.00
#
_symmetry.space_group_name_H-M   'P 1'
#
loop_
_entity.id
_entity.type
_entity.pdbx_description
1 polymer ?
#
loop_
_entity_poly.entity_id
_entity_poly.type
_entity_poly.pdbx_seq_one_letter_code
_entity_poly.pdbx_strand_id
1 'polypeptide(L)'
;MLMTVLIRNAVKPLLLTLSLLGLSAQALADTKVDNAWVRATVPGQPATGAFMHITSSTDSKLVDVASPVAKTVQIHQMSMKGDVMSMQRVSSVDLPAGKPVVFDANGYHVMFMGLLAQVKEGDKVPLTLTVEDAKGVKESIQVTAVAKSLTTDEHGGHGDHSGH
;
A
#
# COMPACT_ATOMS: atom_id res chain seq x y z
N MET A 1 45.27 71.05 37.84
CA MET A 1 45.89 69.74 37.65
C MET A 1 44.78 68.75 37.45
N LEU A 2 44.31 68.54 36.20
CA LEU A 2 43.20 67.67 35.84
C LEU A 2 43.74 66.33 35.32
N MET A 3 43.40 65.29 36.00
CA MET A 3 43.81 63.95 35.63
C MET A 3 42.64 63.27 34.88
N THR A 4 42.77 63.19 33.57
CA THR A 4 41.76 62.56 32.70
C THR A 4 41.94 61.04 32.70
N VAL A 5 40.96 60.34 33.24
CA VAL A 5 40.92 58.89 33.21
C VAL A 5 40.21 58.43 31.91
N LEU A 6 40.96 57.83 31.01
CA LEU A 6 40.41 57.16 29.79
C LEU A 6 39.84 55.81 30.14
N ILE A 7 38.52 55.70 30.07
CA ILE A 7 37.84 54.38 30.16
C ILE A 7 37.80 53.78 28.77
N ARG A 8 38.59 52.71 28.55
CA ARG A 8 38.56 51.92 27.31
C ARG A 8 37.46 50.82 27.44
N ASN A 9 36.34 51.10 26.80
CA ASN A 9 35.30 50.10 26.64
C ASN A 9 35.75 49.02 25.65
N ALA A 10 36.07 47.83 26.17
CA ALA A 10 36.29 46.63 25.35
C ALA A 10 34.96 46.00 24.98
N VAL A 11 34.51 46.23 23.74
CA VAL A 11 33.37 45.56 23.15
C VAL A 11 33.82 44.15 22.74
N LYS A 12 33.35 43.13 23.47
CA LYS A 12 33.55 41.72 23.07
C LYS A 12 32.56 41.39 21.93
N PRO A 13 33.02 40.89 20.79
CA PRO A 13 32.10 40.41 19.77
C PRO A 13 31.46 39.10 20.27
N LEU A 14 30.14 39.11 20.45
CA LEU A 14 29.32 37.96 20.69
C LEU A 14 29.16 37.20 19.36
N LEU A 15 29.94 36.15 19.20
CA LEU A 15 29.82 35.19 18.08
C LEU A 15 28.47 34.46 18.22
N LEU A 16 27.50 34.95 17.48
CA LEU A 16 26.19 34.26 17.31
C LEU A 16 26.41 33.09 16.39
N THR A 17 26.67 31.90 16.93
CA THR A 17 26.68 30.64 16.18
C THR A 17 25.24 30.28 15.80
N LEU A 18 24.85 30.62 14.58
CA LEU A 18 23.61 30.21 13.96
C LEU A 18 23.70 28.69 13.67
N SER A 19 23.21 27.88 14.61
CA SER A 19 23.05 26.46 14.40
C SER A 19 21.98 26.26 13.33
N LEU A 20 22.39 25.94 12.08
CA LEU A 20 21.51 25.38 11.08
C LEU A 20 21.04 24.01 11.60
N LEU A 21 19.86 23.96 12.23
CA LEU A 21 19.13 22.72 12.35
C LEU A 21 18.73 22.31 10.91
N GLY A 22 19.49 21.40 10.34
CA GLY A 22 19.10 20.75 9.11
C GLY A 22 17.78 20.02 9.35
N LEU A 23 16.67 20.57 8.84
CA LEU A 23 15.46 19.80 8.64
C LEU A 23 15.81 18.71 7.61
N SER A 24 16.13 17.52 8.10
CA SER A 24 16.13 16.32 7.27
C SER A 24 14.69 16.11 6.83
N ALA A 25 14.33 16.55 5.64
CA ALA A 25 13.11 16.13 4.98
C ALA A 25 13.21 14.61 4.85
N GLN A 26 12.52 13.90 5.73
CA GLN A 26 12.35 12.46 5.56
C GLN A 26 11.47 12.30 4.33
N ALA A 27 12.07 11.85 3.23
CA ALA A 27 11.33 11.40 2.08
C ALA A 27 10.47 10.21 2.55
N LEU A 28 9.17 10.46 2.72
CA LEU A 28 8.20 9.39 2.90
C LEU A 28 8.27 8.51 1.66
N ALA A 29 8.21 7.20 1.85
CA ALA A 29 8.10 6.28 0.74
C ALA A 29 6.85 6.66 -0.06
N ASP A 30 7.02 6.96 -1.35
CA ASP A 30 5.88 7.18 -2.25
C ASP A 30 5.45 5.81 -2.76
N THR A 31 4.31 5.34 -2.25
CA THR A 31 3.75 4.06 -2.65
C THR A 31 2.53 4.26 -3.54
N LYS A 32 2.63 3.74 -4.75
CA LYS A 32 1.58 3.81 -5.75
C LYS A 32 0.81 2.50 -5.82
N VAL A 33 -0.52 2.60 -5.88
CA VAL A 33 -1.42 1.45 -6.06
C VAL A 33 -2.21 1.65 -7.34
N ASP A 34 -2.07 0.70 -8.26
CA ASP A 34 -2.74 0.70 -9.55
C ASP A 34 -3.66 -0.51 -9.70
N ASN A 35 -4.67 -0.38 -10.57
CA ASN A 35 -5.57 -1.47 -10.97
C ASN A 35 -6.24 -2.18 -9.80
N ALA A 36 -6.58 -1.46 -8.73
CA ALA A 36 -7.25 -2.03 -7.58
C ALA A 36 -8.70 -2.42 -7.91
N TRP A 37 -9.04 -3.69 -7.70
CA TRP A 37 -10.39 -4.19 -7.88
C TRP A 37 -10.72 -5.31 -6.88
N VAL A 38 -12.00 -5.51 -6.64
CA VAL A 38 -12.55 -6.54 -5.76
C VAL A 38 -13.45 -7.44 -6.57
N ARG A 39 -13.41 -8.74 -6.33
CA ARG A 39 -14.35 -9.67 -6.97
C ARG A 39 -15.75 -9.45 -6.41
N ALA A 40 -16.71 -9.18 -7.30
CA ALA A 40 -18.13 -9.08 -6.93
C ALA A 40 -18.64 -10.40 -6.36
N THR A 41 -19.63 -10.35 -5.49
CA THR A 41 -20.17 -11.51 -4.79
C THR A 41 -21.64 -11.73 -5.10
N VAL A 42 -22.10 -12.96 -4.88
CA VAL A 42 -23.53 -13.30 -4.87
C VAL A 42 -24.12 -13.06 -3.47
N PRO A 43 -25.46 -12.91 -3.34
CA PRO A 43 -26.09 -12.78 -2.04
C PRO A 43 -25.71 -13.93 -1.08
N GLY A 44 -25.34 -13.57 0.17
CA GLY A 44 -24.97 -14.56 1.20
C GLY A 44 -23.54 -15.09 1.12
N GLN A 45 -22.75 -14.70 0.13
CA GLN A 45 -21.34 -15.07 0.07
C GLN A 45 -20.55 -14.40 1.19
N PRO A 46 -19.82 -15.18 2.05
CA PRO A 46 -19.20 -14.63 3.25
C PRO A 46 -17.81 -14.01 3.03
N ALA A 47 -17.18 -14.27 1.87
CA ALA A 47 -15.80 -13.88 1.60
C ALA A 47 -15.58 -13.51 0.14
N THR A 48 -14.59 -12.65 -0.11
CA THR A 48 -14.14 -12.30 -1.46
C THR A 48 -12.67 -11.86 -1.45
N GLY A 49 -12.08 -11.68 -2.62
CA GLY A 49 -10.70 -11.26 -2.80
C GLY A 49 -10.57 -9.89 -3.44
N ALA A 50 -9.50 -9.17 -3.10
CA ALA A 50 -9.07 -7.96 -3.79
C ALA A 50 -7.68 -8.14 -4.39
N PHE A 51 -7.47 -7.47 -5.51
CA PHE A 51 -6.31 -7.58 -6.38
C PHE A 51 -5.85 -6.19 -6.79
N MET A 52 -4.53 -6.00 -6.95
CA MET A 52 -3.95 -4.70 -7.28
C MET A 52 -2.48 -4.83 -7.67
N HIS A 53 -1.91 -3.76 -8.16
CA HIS A 53 -0.47 -3.62 -8.33
C HIS A 53 0.05 -2.58 -7.34
N ILE A 54 1.11 -2.90 -6.60
CA ILE A 54 1.71 -2.00 -5.61
C ILE A 54 3.16 -1.75 -5.98
N THR A 55 3.54 -0.49 -6.09
CA THR A 55 4.92 -0.07 -6.36
C THR A 55 5.35 0.94 -5.32
N SER A 56 6.40 0.62 -4.56
CA SER A 56 7.02 1.55 -3.62
C SER A 56 8.26 2.18 -4.21
N SER A 57 8.52 3.46 -3.95
CA SER A 57 9.74 4.15 -4.39
C SER A 57 10.99 3.72 -3.63
N THR A 58 10.83 3.12 -2.46
CA THR A 58 11.89 2.59 -1.60
C THR A 58 11.61 1.14 -1.21
N ASP A 59 12.65 0.41 -0.77
CA ASP A 59 12.46 -0.92 -0.19
C ASP A 59 11.56 -0.84 1.03
N SER A 60 10.42 -1.50 0.96
CA SER A 60 9.34 -1.41 1.94
C SER A 60 8.61 -2.75 2.08
N LYS A 61 7.63 -2.82 2.96
CA LYS A 61 6.75 -3.98 3.14
C LYS A 61 5.31 -3.54 3.28
N LEU A 62 4.40 -4.21 2.61
CA LEU A 62 2.98 -4.14 2.97
C LEU A 62 2.77 -4.99 4.23
N VAL A 63 2.36 -4.36 5.32
CA VAL A 63 2.24 -5.02 6.63
C VAL A 63 0.80 -5.18 7.10
N ASP A 64 -0.14 -4.42 6.54
CA ASP A 64 -1.55 -4.53 6.87
C ASP A 64 -2.45 -4.03 5.74
N VAL A 65 -3.65 -4.58 5.66
CA VAL A 65 -4.75 -4.11 4.81
C VAL A 65 -6.04 -4.15 5.61
N ALA A 66 -6.76 -3.05 5.62
CA ALA A 66 -8.05 -2.92 6.28
C ALA A 66 -9.13 -2.46 5.32
N SER A 67 -10.38 -2.81 5.61
CA SER A 67 -11.56 -2.34 4.90
C SER A 67 -12.79 -2.41 5.81
N PRO A 68 -13.70 -1.43 5.75
CA PRO A 68 -14.92 -1.45 6.54
C PRO A 68 -15.97 -2.44 6.04
N VAL A 69 -15.80 -3.06 4.86
CA VAL A 69 -16.81 -3.96 4.24
C VAL A 69 -16.77 -5.38 4.79
N ALA A 70 -15.76 -5.74 5.59
CA ALA A 70 -15.58 -7.09 6.13
C ALA A 70 -15.14 -7.05 7.59
N LYS A 71 -15.48 -8.11 8.34
CA LYS A 71 -15.06 -8.25 9.74
C LYS A 71 -13.57 -8.49 9.88
N THR A 72 -12.97 -9.19 8.91
CA THR A 72 -11.55 -9.54 8.90
C THR A 72 -11.00 -9.38 7.49
N VAL A 73 -9.84 -8.73 7.39
CA VAL A 73 -9.08 -8.59 6.15
C VAL A 73 -7.69 -9.16 6.38
N GLN A 74 -7.18 -9.98 5.47
CA GLN A 74 -5.88 -10.62 5.58
C GLN A 74 -5.17 -10.62 4.23
N ILE A 75 -3.84 -10.65 4.27
CA ILE A 75 -3.02 -10.90 3.10
C ILE A 75 -2.74 -12.38 3.03
N HIS A 76 -3.06 -13.00 1.89
CA HIS A 76 -2.83 -14.41 1.63
C HIS A 76 -1.85 -14.58 0.46
N GLN A 77 -1.18 -15.72 0.45
CA GLN A 77 -0.30 -16.16 -0.63
C GLN A 77 -0.71 -17.55 -1.07
N MET A 78 -0.84 -17.73 -2.39
CA MET A 78 -0.97 -19.06 -2.99
C MET A 78 0.42 -19.68 -3.12
N SER A 79 0.55 -20.94 -2.75
CA SER A 79 1.77 -21.72 -2.93
C SER A 79 1.43 -23.14 -3.43
N MET A 80 2.33 -23.68 -4.23
CA MET A 80 2.24 -25.08 -4.67
C MET A 80 3.17 -25.93 -3.79
N LYS A 81 2.63 -27.01 -3.22
CA LYS A 81 3.41 -28.08 -2.59
C LYS A 81 3.15 -29.37 -3.35
N GLY A 82 4.07 -29.77 -4.23
CA GLY A 82 3.82 -30.83 -5.19
C GLY A 82 2.68 -30.42 -6.13
N ASP A 83 1.66 -31.27 -6.26
CA ASP A 83 0.47 -31.00 -7.09
C ASP A 83 -0.69 -30.34 -6.32
N VAL A 84 -0.47 -29.92 -5.07
CA VAL A 84 -1.50 -29.33 -4.21
C VAL A 84 -1.29 -27.84 -4.09
N MET A 85 -2.28 -27.06 -4.50
CA MET A 85 -2.33 -25.61 -4.23
C MET A 85 -2.76 -25.38 -2.77
N SER A 86 -2.01 -24.55 -2.06
CA SER A 86 -2.25 -24.18 -0.67
C SER A 86 -2.31 -22.68 -0.55
N MET A 87 -3.29 -22.16 0.18
CA MET A 87 -3.44 -20.76 0.51
C MET A 87 -3.02 -20.53 1.95
N GLN A 88 -2.12 -19.60 2.19
CA GLN A 88 -1.60 -19.30 3.52
C GLN A 88 -1.67 -17.80 3.80
N ARG A 89 -2.02 -17.44 5.05
CA ARG A 89 -1.89 -16.08 5.53
C ARG A 89 -0.41 -15.72 5.65
N VAL A 90 -0.06 -14.51 5.20
CA VAL A 90 1.26 -13.92 5.39
C VAL A 90 1.14 -12.65 6.22
N SER A 91 2.17 -12.37 7.04
CA SER A 91 2.21 -11.18 7.89
C SER A 91 2.66 -9.93 7.15
N SER A 92 3.37 -10.09 6.05
CA SER A 92 3.85 -8.99 5.22
C SER A 92 4.20 -9.46 3.81
N VAL A 93 4.28 -8.51 2.88
CA VAL A 93 4.76 -8.72 1.51
C VAL A 93 5.84 -7.70 1.22
N ASP A 94 7.01 -8.17 0.75
CA ASP A 94 8.10 -7.30 0.37
C ASP A 94 7.74 -6.48 -0.87
N LEU A 95 8.03 -5.19 -0.82
CA LEU A 95 7.86 -4.23 -1.91
C LEU A 95 9.23 -3.66 -2.30
N PRO A 96 9.99 -4.34 -3.18
CA PRO A 96 11.28 -3.84 -3.61
C PRO A 96 11.18 -2.50 -4.34
N ALA A 97 12.12 -1.59 -4.08
CA ALA A 97 12.12 -0.24 -4.64
C ALA A 97 11.94 -0.23 -6.16
N GLY A 98 10.94 0.52 -6.63
CA GLY A 98 10.66 0.73 -8.05
C GLY A 98 10.11 -0.47 -8.81
N LYS A 99 9.86 -1.60 -8.13
CA LYS A 99 9.32 -2.82 -8.77
C LYS A 99 7.85 -3.01 -8.42
N PRO A 100 6.96 -3.16 -9.41
CA PRO A 100 5.57 -3.48 -9.15
C PRO A 100 5.44 -4.90 -8.58
N VAL A 101 4.74 -5.03 -7.47
CA VAL A 101 4.32 -6.31 -6.91
C VAL A 101 2.86 -6.53 -7.28
N VAL A 102 2.59 -7.62 -7.98
CA VAL A 102 1.25 -7.96 -8.48
C VAL A 102 0.52 -8.84 -7.48
N PHE A 103 -0.66 -8.39 -7.07
CA PHE A 103 -1.62 -9.16 -6.28
C PHE A 103 -2.66 -9.75 -7.24
N ASP A 104 -2.64 -11.05 -7.41
CA ASP A 104 -3.53 -11.80 -8.29
C ASP A 104 -4.00 -13.13 -7.65
N ALA A 105 -4.86 -13.85 -8.35
CA ALA A 105 -5.43 -15.09 -7.84
C ALA A 105 -4.41 -16.24 -7.67
N ASN A 106 -3.25 -16.15 -8.31
CA ASN A 106 -2.21 -17.19 -8.29
C ASN A 106 -1.04 -16.87 -7.36
N GLY A 107 -0.97 -15.64 -6.86
CA GLY A 107 0.10 -15.16 -5.99
C GLY A 107 -0.44 -14.59 -4.69
N TYR A 108 0.00 -13.38 -4.37
CA TYR A 108 -0.55 -12.62 -3.24
C TYR A 108 -1.95 -12.10 -3.58
N HIS A 109 -2.83 -12.07 -2.61
CA HIS A 109 -4.12 -11.41 -2.69
C HIS A 109 -4.61 -10.96 -1.32
N VAL A 110 -5.52 -9.99 -1.31
CA VAL A 110 -6.19 -9.54 -0.10
C VAL A 110 -7.49 -10.31 0.04
N MET A 111 -7.69 -10.94 1.18
CA MET A 111 -8.89 -11.74 1.46
C MET A 111 -9.78 -11.03 2.46
N PHE A 112 -11.02 -10.77 2.08
CA PHE A 112 -12.09 -10.28 2.95
C PHE A 112 -12.88 -11.46 3.48
N MET A 113 -13.06 -11.52 4.79
CA MET A 113 -13.79 -12.58 5.46
C MET A 113 -14.86 -11.98 6.38
N GLY A 114 -16.02 -12.60 6.41
CA GLY A 114 -17.16 -12.08 7.15
C GLY A 114 -17.67 -10.77 6.55
N LEU A 115 -17.98 -10.77 5.25
CA LEU A 115 -18.56 -9.63 4.56
C LEU A 115 -19.83 -9.15 5.29
N LEU A 116 -19.95 -7.84 5.48
CA LEU A 116 -21.11 -7.22 6.14
C LEU A 116 -22.31 -7.05 5.22
N ALA A 117 -22.05 -7.02 3.90
CA ALA A 117 -23.06 -6.94 2.86
C ALA A 117 -22.51 -7.56 1.56
N GLN A 118 -23.42 -7.81 0.61
CA GLN A 118 -23.03 -8.21 -0.73
C GLN A 118 -22.19 -7.11 -1.39
N VAL A 119 -21.07 -7.48 -2.03
CA VAL A 119 -20.27 -6.60 -2.89
C VAL A 119 -20.79 -6.78 -4.33
N LYS A 120 -21.49 -5.78 -4.83
CA LYS A 120 -22.08 -5.80 -6.18
C LYS A 120 -21.10 -5.26 -7.20
N GLU A 121 -21.24 -5.71 -8.45
CA GLU A 121 -20.48 -5.12 -9.56
C GLU A 121 -20.68 -3.60 -9.62
N GLY A 122 -19.57 -2.87 -9.78
CA GLY A 122 -19.54 -1.40 -9.78
C GLY A 122 -19.45 -0.75 -8.41
N ASP A 123 -19.60 -1.50 -7.31
CA ASP A 123 -19.41 -0.96 -5.96
C ASP A 123 -17.97 -0.45 -5.78
N LYS A 124 -17.86 0.64 -5.04
CA LYS A 124 -16.57 1.21 -4.62
C LYS A 124 -16.24 0.72 -3.22
N VAL A 125 -15.18 -0.07 -3.12
CA VAL A 125 -14.72 -0.68 -1.88
C VAL A 125 -13.50 0.06 -1.36
N PRO A 126 -13.60 0.76 -0.23
CA PRO A 126 -12.45 1.44 0.36
C PRO A 126 -11.50 0.45 1.01
N LEU A 127 -10.21 0.64 0.76
CA LEU A 127 -9.10 -0.11 1.33
C LEU A 127 -8.14 0.87 2.00
N THR A 128 -7.59 0.47 3.13
CA THR A 128 -6.47 1.16 3.78
C THR A 128 -5.30 0.19 3.82
N LEU A 129 -4.24 0.52 3.09
CA LEU A 129 -2.99 -0.23 3.09
C LEU A 129 -2.01 0.41 4.07
N THR A 130 -1.31 -0.38 4.86
CA THR A 130 -0.20 0.08 5.70
C THR A 130 1.10 -0.46 5.14
N VAL A 131 1.96 0.44 4.69
CA VAL A 131 3.30 0.13 4.18
C VAL A 131 4.33 0.61 5.18
N GLU A 132 5.32 -0.22 5.48
CA GLU A 132 6.42 0.07 6.39
C GLU A 132 7.73 0.12 5.61
N ASP A 133 8.48 1.20 5.74
CA ASP A 133 9.79 1.34 5.10
C ASP A 133 10.91 0.59 5.88
N ALA A 134 12.13 0.59 5.33
CA ALA A 134 13.29 -0.06 5.95
C ALA A 134 13.68 0.52 7.32
N LYS A 135 13.18 1.72 7.67
CA LYS A 135 13.41 2.38 8.96
C LYS A 135 12.30 2.11 9.97
N GLY A 136 11.26 1.35 9.59
CA GLY A 136 10.09 1.07 10.42
C GLY A 136 9.05 2.19 10.42
N VAL A 137 9.16 3.17 9.54
CA VAL A 137 8.17 4.23 9.37
C VAL A 137 6.99 3.70 8.57
N LYS A 138 5.78 3.88 9.10
CA LYS A 138 4.55 3.40 8.48
C LYS A 138 3.85 4.52 7.74
N GLU A 139 3.43 4.21 6.51
CA GLU A 139 2.57 5.03 5.67
C GLU A 139 1.20 4.36 5.55
N SER A 140 0.14 5.16 5.63
CA SER A 140 -1.24 4.69 5.43
C SER A 140 -1.78 5.23 4.11
N ILE A 141 -2.14 4.33 3.20
CA ILE A 141 -2.56 4.64 1.84
C ILE A 141 -4.03 4.29 1.67
N GLN A 142 -4.83 5.27 1.30
CA GLN A 142 -6.24 5.07 0.99
C GLN A 142 -6.42 4.72 -0.48
N VAL A 143 -7.08 3.60 -0.75
CA VAL A 143 -7.35 3.09 -2.10
C VAL A 143 -8.83 2.83 -2.24
N THR A 144 -9.38 3.17 -3.39
CA THR A 144 -10.74 2.77 -3.77
C THR A 144 -10.66 1.71 -4.85
N ALA A 145 -11.05 0.48 -4.51
CA ALA A 145 -11.15 -0.62 -5.45
C ALA A 145 -12.56 -0.70 -6.03
N VAL A 146 -12.66 -0.99 -7.33
CA VAL A 146 -13.96 -1.18 -8.00
C VAL A 146 -14.30 -2.66 -8.03
N ALA A 147 -15.53 -3.00 -7.65
CA ALA A 147 -16.00 -4.38 -7.73
C ALA A 147 -16.27 -4.78 -9.19
N LYS A 148 -15.70 -5.91 -9.61
CA LYS A 148 -15.85 -6.47 -10.96
C LYS A 148 -16.38 -7.88 -10.90
N SER A 149 -17.24 -8.23 -11.87
CA SER A 149 -17.69 -9.60 -12.09
C SER A 149 -16.60 -10.42 -12.81
N LEU A 150 -16.49 -11.72 -12.51
CA LEU A 150 -15.57 -12.62 -13.22
C LEU A 150 -15.98 -12.89 -14.67
N THR A 151 -17.22 -12.58 -15.03
CA THR A 151 -17.76 -12.90 -16.37
C THR A 151 -17.31 -11.94 -17.47
N THR A 152 -16.60 -10.85 -17.14
CA THR A 152 -16.24 -9.81 -18.11
C THR A 152 -14.90 -10.02 -18.83
N ASP A 153 -14.04 -10.94 -18.39
CA ASP A 153 -12.67 -11.02 -18.93
C ASP A 153 -12.31 -12.32 -19.67
N GLU A 154 -13.23 -13.31 -19.80
CA GLU A 154 -12.90 -14.57 -20.47
C GLU A 154 -13.56 -14.82 -21.85
N HIS A 155 -14.25 -13.84 -22.43
CA HIS A 155 -14.84 -13.98 -23.78
C HIS A 155 -14.29 -13.03 -24.82
N GLY A 156 -12.98 -12.78 -24.80
CA GLY A 156 -12.26 -12.12 -25.89
C GLY A 156 -11.40 -13.12 -26.67
N GLY A 157 -11.99 -14.06 -27.41
CA GLY A 157 -11.15 -14.88 -28.25
C GLY A 157 -11.68 -16.24 -28.71
N HIS A 158 -12.92 -16.34 -29.13
CA HIS A 158 -13.29 -17.40 -30.07
C HIS A 158 -13.62 -16.79 -31.42
N GLY A 159 -12.56 -16.80 -32.27
CA GLY A 159 -12.69 -16.50 -33.67
C GLY A 159 -13.70 -17.44 -34.33
N ASP A 160 -14.62 -16.83 -35.04
CA ASP A 160 -15.46 -17.44 -36.03
C ASP A 160 -14.63 -18.35 -36.94
N HIS A 161 -14.90 -19.66 -36.90
CA HIS A 161 -14.62 -20.56 -37.97
C HIS A 161 -15.97 -20.99 -38.59
N SER A 162 -16.55 -20.04 -39.36
CA SER A 162 -17.46 -20.42 -40.43
C SER A 162 -16.60 -20.78 -41.63
N GLY A 163 -16.63 -22.02 -42.03
CA GLY A 163 -15.97 -22.52 -43.22
C GLY A 163 -16.54 -23.87 -43.63
N HIS A 164 -17.47 -23.84 -44.54
CA HIS A 164 -17.97 -24.86 -45.45
C HIS A 164 -17.70 -26.34 -45.19
#